data_0910336d4cf47c10fbf10b27bd4f0f9e
#
_entry.id   0910336d4cf47c10fbf10b27bd4f0f9e
#
_cell.length_a   1.000
_cell.length_b   1.000
_cell.length_c   1.000
_cell.angle_alpha   90.00
_cell.angle_beta   90.00
_cell.angle_gamma   90.00
#
_symmetry.space_group_name_H-M   'P 1'
#
loop_
_entity.id
_entity.type
_entity.pdbx_description
1 polymer ?
#
loop_
_entity_poly.entity_id
_entity_poly.type
_entity_poly.pdbx_seq_one_letter_code
_entity_poly.pdbx_strand_id
1 'polypeptide(L)'
;MTKICWKAGTMISPLPPVLISCGDLEKPNVMTAAWSGIICTEPTLVYVSIRPSRYSNELIRATQEFVINVPTLRSAHLSQILGLLG
;
A
#
# COMPACT_ATOMS: atom_id res chain seq x y z
N MET A 1 32.86 -12.06 -9.45
CA MET A 1 31.63 -12.31 -8.70
C MET A 1 30.62 -12.99 -9.61
N THR A 2 30.14 -14.13 -9.18
CA THR A 2 29.16 -14.91 -9.96
C THR A 2 27.76 -14.46 -9.64
N LYS A 3 26.93 -14.27 -10.66
CA LYS A 3 25.52 -13.91 -10.51
C LYS A 3 24.65 -15.09 -10.88
N ILE A 4 23.57 -15.26 -10.14
CA ILE A 4 22.59 -16.32 -10.40
C ILE A 4 21.30 -15.67 -10.87
N CYS A 5 20.77 -16.15 -12.01
CA CYS A 5 19.48 -15.66 -12.53
C CYS A 5 18.35 -16.49 -11.95
N TRP A 6 17.42 -15.82 -11.29
CA TRP A 6 16.24 -16.46 -10.72
C TRP A 6 14.99 -16.09 -11.51
N LYS A 7 13.98 -16.94 -11.42
CA LYS A 7 12.69 -16.63 -12.00
C LYS A 7 12.13 -15.36 -11.33
N ALA A 8 11.49 -14.51 -12.11
CA ALA A 8 10.90 -13.26 -11.59
C ALA A 8 9.88 -13.54 -10.50
N GLY A 9 9.91 -12.74 -9.44
CA GLY A 9 9.01 -12.88 -8.31
C GLY A 9 9.16 -11.71 -7.35
N THR A 10 8.36 -11.72 -6.28
CA THR A 10 8.34 -10.65 -5.28
C THR A 10 9.40 -10.92 -4.20
N MET A 11 10.66 -10.79 -4.57
CA MET A 11 11.79 -11.21 -3.73
C MET A 11 12.34 -10.12 -2.79
N ILE A 12 11.87 -8.89 -2.92
CA ILE A 12 12.35 -7.80 -2.07
C ILE A 12 11.61 -7.84 -0.75
N SER A 13 12.33 -8.12 0.34
CA SER A 13 11.80 -8.20 1.69
C SER A 13 12.89 -7.88 2.71
N PRO A 14 12.55 -7.44 3.94
CA PRO A 14 11.19 -7.20 4.44
C PRO A 14 10.59 -5.90 3.89
N LEU A 15 9.26 -5.87 3.78
CA LEU A 15 8.52 -4.69 3.36
C LEU A 15 7.58 -4.26 4.50
N PRO A 16 7.72 -3.03 5.03
CA PRO A 16 6.85 -2.56 6.09
C PRO A 16 5.43 -2.33 5.56
N PRO A 17 4.40 -2.88 6.21
CA PRO A 17 3.03 -2.63 5.80
C PRO A 17 2.57 -1.25 6.23
N VAL A 18 1.70 -0.64 5.44
CA VAL A 18 1.05 0.63 5.77
C VAL A 18 -0.45 0.47 5.56
N LEU A 19 -1.23 1.33 6.20
CA LEU A 19 -2.68 1.38 6.02
C LEU A 19 -3.02 2.54 5.09
N ILE A 20 -3.67 2.22 3.98
CA ILE A 20 -4.09 3.22 3.01
C ILE A 20 -5.57 3.50 3.23
N SER A 21 -5.89 4.73 3.60
CA SER A 21 -7.28 5.16 3.70
C SER A 21 -7.64 5.99 2.46
N CYS A 22 -8.84 5.77 1.95
CA CYS A 22 -9.31 6.43 0.74
C CYS A 22 -10.83 6.49 0.74
N GLY A 23 -11.39 7.11 -0.30
CA GLY A 23 -12.82 7.33 -0.40
C GLY A 23 -13.21 8.66 0.24
N ASP A 24 -14.52 8.88 0.34
CA ASP A 24 -15.06 10.08 0.96
C ASP A 24 -15.79 9.72 2.26
N LEU A 25 -16.48 10.71 2.85
CA LEU A 25 -17.22 10.48 4.09
C LEU A 25 -18.40 9.52 3.92
N GLU A 26 -18.93 9.39 2.70
CA GLU A 26 -20.03 8.47 2.40
C GLU A 26 -19.52 7.05 2.14
N LYS A 27 -18.36 6.92 1.52
CA LYS A 27 -17.77 5.62 1.18
C LYS A 27 -16.29 5.55 1.60
N PRO A 28 -16.01 5.57 2.90
CA PRO A 28 -14.63 5.42 3.36
C PRO A 28 -14.17 3.98 3.19
N ASN A 29 -12.88 3.80 2.93
CA ASN A 29 -12.27 2.48 2.85
C ASN A 29 -10.84 2.52 3.36
N VAL A 30 -10.40 1.41 3.92
CA VAL A 30 -9.04 1.23 4.41
C VAL A 30 -8.52 -0.11 3.94
N MET A 31 -7.27 -0.15 3.48
CA MET A 31 -6.61 -1.39 3.09
C MET A 31 -5.18 -1.42 3.59
N THR A 32 -4.63 -2.62 3.71
CA THR A 32 -3.22 -2.81 4.02
C THR A 32 -2.43 -2.92 2.72
N ALA A 33 -1.33 -2.18 2.63
CA ALA A 33 -0.42 -2.26 1.49
C ALA A 33 1.01 -2.35 1.99
N ALA A 34 1.81 -3.18 1.35
CA ALA A 34 3.25 -3.29 1.63
C ALA A 34 4.07 -2.68 0.50
N TRP A 35 3.49 -2.53 -0.68
CA TRP A 35 4.21 -1.99 -1.83
C TRP A 35 4.00 -0.49 -1.93
N SER A 36 4.75 0.22 -1.09
CA SER A 36 4.74 1.67 -1.02
C SER A 36 6.16 2.17 -0.80
N GLY A 37 6.38 3.43 -1.10
CA GLY A 37 7.70 4.01 -0.91
C GLY A 37 7.79 5.46 -1.34
N ILE A 38 9.01 5.96 -1.31
CA ILE A 38 9.33 7.33 -1.68
C ILE A 38 9.95 7.31 -3.07
N ILE A 39 9.45 8.15 -3.97
CA ILE A 39 9.99 8.27 -5.33
C ILE A 39 11.14 9.28 -5.35
N CYS A 40 10.91 10.47 -4.77
CA CYS A 40 11.91 11.53 -4.74
C CYS A 40 11.58 12.52 -3.63
N THR A 41 12.55 13.38 -3.33
CA THR A 41 12.44 14.34 -2.22
C THR A 41 12.09 15.75 -2.66
N GLU A 42 12.35 16.10 -3.91
CA GLU A 42 12.16 17.47 -4.39
C GLU A 42 11.63 17.48 -5.83
N PRO A 43 10.30 17.58 -6.03
CA PRO A 43 9.27 17.61 -4.97
C PRO A 43 9.15 16.27 -4.24
N THR A 44 8.59 16.32 -3.03
CA THR A 44 8.36 15.09 -2.28
C THR A 44 7.25 14.28 -2.94
N LEU A 45 7.59 13.12 -3.47
CA LEU A 45 6.63 12.21 -4.11
C LEU A 45 6.73 10.84 -3.48
N VAL A 46 5.57 10.27 -3.20
CA VAL A 46 5.44 8.91 -2.67
C VAL A 46 4.54 8.10 -3.60
N TYR A 47 4.60 6.79 -3.47
CA TYR A 47 3.77 5.93 -4.28
C TYR A 47 3.17 4.82 -3.42
N VAL A 48 2.07 4.28 -3.89
CA VAL A 48 1.52 3.02 -3.40
C VAL A 48 1.08 2.22 -4.62
N SER A 49 1.42 0.94 -4.65
CA SER A 49 1.05 0.06 -5.75
C SER A 49 -0.19 -0.73 -5.36
N ILE A 50 -1.30 -0.49 -6.05
CA ILE A 50 -2.59 -1.12 -5.77
C ILE A 50 -3.10 -1.75 -7.05
N ARG A 51 -3.41 -3.05 -7.00
CA ARG A 51 -3.94 -3.76 -8.16
C ARG A 51 -5.27 -3.15 -8.62
N PRO A 52 -5.51 -3.06 -9.94
CA PRO A 52 -6.77 -2.51 -10.46
C PRO A 52 -8.02 -3.25 -9.96
N SER A 53 -7.89 -4.53 -9.57
CA SER A 53 -8.99 -5.34 -9.06
C SER A 53 -9.42 -4.98 -7.63
N ARG A 54 -8.62 -4.19 -6.91
CA ARG A 54 -8.94 -3.80 -5.54
C ARG A 54 -9.99 -2.69 -5.52
N TYR A 55 -10.91 -2.78 -4.57
CA TYR A 55 -11.94 -1.76 -4.38
C TYR A 55 -11.33 -0.38 -4.08
N SER A 56 -10.24 -0.36 -3.29
CA SER A 56 -9.54 0.90 -2.99
C SER A 56 -9.01 1.58 -4.25
N ASN A 57 -8.58 0.82 -5.24
CA ASN A 57 -8.11 1.39 -6.51
C ASN A 57 -9.22 2.19 -7.20
N GLU A 58 -10.43 1.63 -7.21
CA GLU A 58 -11.59 2.30 -7.79
C GLU A 58 -11.90 3.61 -7.06
N LEU A 59 -11.89 3.58 -5.72
CA LEU A 59 -12.16 4.77 -4.92
C LEU A 59 -11.10 5.85 -5.11
N ILE A 60 -9.82 5.48 -5.17
CA ILE A 60 -8.72 6.42 -5.37
C ILE A 60 -8.82 7.07 -6.74
N ARG A 61 -9.17 6.32 -7.77
CA ARG A 61 -9.36 6.88 -9.12
C ARG A 61 -10.50 7.88 -9.15
N ALA A 62 -11.56 7.64 -8.38
CA ALA A 62 -12.72 8.53 -8.35
C ALA A 62 -12.43 9.83 -7.58
N THR A 63 -11.74 9.73 -6.42
CA THR A 63 -11.48 10.88 -5.56
C THR A 63 -10.13 11.55 -5.82
N GLN A 64 -9.18 10.83 -6.42
CA GLN A 64 -7.80 11.26 -6.70
C GLN A 64 -7.03 11.66 -5.44
N GLU A 65 -7.33 11.01 -4.33
CA GLU A 65 -6.63 11.25 -3.07
C GLU A 65 -6.62 10.00 -2.20
N PHE A 66 -5.60 9.88 -1.36
CA PHE A 66 -5.49 8.83 -0.37
C PHE A 66 -4.53 9.27 0.72
N VAL A 67 -4.56 8.57 1.86
CA VAL A 67 -3.69 8.85 3.00
C VAL A 67 -2.91 7.59 3.34
N ILE A 68 -1.61 7.75 3.58
CA ILE A 68 -0.76 6.67 4.04
C ILE A 68 -0.64 6.78 5.56
N ASN A 69 -1.06 5.74 6.27
CA ASN A 69 -0.99 5.68 7.73
C ASN A 69 0.04 4.64 8.13
N VAL A 70 1.00 5.02 8.96
CA VAL A 70 2.03 4.10 9.46
C VAL A 70 1.49 3.41 10.72
N PRO A 71 1.29 2.08 10.70
CA PRO A 71 0.72 1.40 11.84
C PRO A 71 1.71 1.30 13.00
N THR A 72 1.17 1.21 14.23
CA THR A 72 1.93 0.92 15.44
C THR A 72 1.86 -0.57 15.73
N LEU A 73 2.58 -1.03 16.75
CA LEU A 73 2.47 -2.42 17.21
C LEU A 73 1.04 -2.78 17.62
N ARG A 74 0.31 -1.81 18.18
CA ARG A 74 -1.11 -2.02 18.57
C ARG A 74 -2.00 -2.26 17.36
N SER A 75 -1.70 -1.64 16.24
CA SER A 75 -2.52 -1.75 15.02
C SER A 75 -2.02 -2.82 14.05
N ALA A 76 -0.91 -3.52 14.36
CA ALA A 76 -0.37 -4.54 13.48
C ALA A 76 -1.36 -5.68 13.21
N HIS A 77 -2.10 -6.10 14.26
CA HIS A 77 -3.13 -7.14 14.11
C HIS A 77 -4.26 -6.67 13.20
N LEU A 78 -4.69 -5.42 13.34
CA LEU A 78 -5.70 -4.83 12.47
C LEU A 78 -5.21 -4.77 11.02
N SER A 79 -3.93 -4.46 10.81
CA SER A 79 -3.34 -4.46 9.47
C SER A 79 -3.46 -5.81 8.79
N GLN A 80 -3.26 -6.91 9.53
CA GLN A 80 -3.41 -8.25 8.98
C GLN A 80 -4.85 -8.52 8.55
N ILE A 81 -5.82 -8.15 9.39
CA ILE A 81 -7.24 -8.33 9.09
C ILE A 81 -7.62 -7.52 7.85
N LEU A 82 -7.23 -6.26 7.79
CA LEU A 82 -7.53 -5.39 6.66
C LEU A 82 -6.87 -5.86 5.37
N GLY A 83 -5.70 -6.49 5.46
CA GLY A 83 -5.04 -7.09 4.32
C GLY A 83 -5.83 -8.23 3.71
N LEU A 84 -6.61 -8.96 4.51
CA LEU A 84 -7.48 -10.02 4.03
C LEU A 84 -8.78 -9.49 3.42
N LEU A 85 -9.27 -8.35 3.91
CA LEU A 85 -10.55 -7.76 3.49
C LEU A 85 -10.39 -6.76 2.35
N GLY A 86 -9.27 -6.08 2.31
CA GLY A 86 -8.98 -5.05 1.32
C GLY A 86 -8.47 -5.58 0.02
#